data_4a405f3fca0fa225a7dabcea2b3d0779
#
_entry.id   4a405f3fca0fa225a7dabcea2b3d0779
#
_cell.length_a   1.000
_cell.length_b   1.000
_cell.length_c   1.000
_cell.angle_alpha   90.00
_cell.angle_beta   90.00
_cell.angle_gamma   90.00
#
_symmetry.space_group_name_H-M   'P 1'
#
loop_
_entity.id
_entity.type
_entity.pdbx_description
1 polymer ?
#
loop_
_entity_poly.entity_id
_entity_poly.type
_entity_poly.pdbx_seq_one_letter_code
_entity_poly.pdbx_strand_id
1 'polypeptide(L)'
;MLFRSALLNTTPPDGVTNNRWIEVNLEQQTLSVYQDGQVVFATLIASGLPGVWTRPGLFQIYERHEETLMRGVFEADRSDYYYLEDVPWTMYFDESRALHGAYWRARFGFEQSHGCVNLSVADSHWLFNWAVDGDWVWVHDDSGRTPEDPSLYSAGGA
;
A
#
# COMPACT_ATOMS: atom_id res chain seq x y z
N MET A 1 -8.29 -27.02 -11.82
CA MET A 1 -7.96 -25.65 -11.38
C MET A 1 -6.43 -25.57 -11.31
N LEU A 2 -5.82 -25.02 -12.33
CA LEU A 2 -4.38 -24.76 -12.29
C LEU A 2 -4.18 -23.59 -11.34
N PHE A 3 -3.73 -23.89 -10.13
CA PHE A 3 -3.02 -22.86 -9.36
C PHE A 3 -1.80 -22.49 -10.22
N ARG A 4 -1.87 -21.38 -10.91
CA ARG A 4 -0.64 -20.67 -11.21
C ARG A 4 -0.04 -20.38 -9.84
N SER A 5 0.91 -21.20 -9.41
CA SER A 5 1.87 -20.72 -8.44
C SER A 5 2.37 -19.42 -9.04
N ALA A 6 1.94 -18.29 -8.48
CA ALA A 6 2.57 -17.03 -8.77
C ALA A 6 4.05 -17.32 -8.57
N LEU A 7 4.82 -17.25 -9.64
CA LEU A 7 6.27 -17.29 -9.54
C LEU A 7 6.62 -16.04 -8.75
N LEU A 8 6.76 -16.22 -7.44
CA LEU A 8 7.16 -15.17 -6.54
C LEU A 8 8.53 -14.71 -7.03
N ASN A 9 8.56 -13.53 -7.62
CA ASN A 9 9.80 -12.96 -8.08
C ASN A 9 10.58 -12.45 -6.88
N THR A 10 11.50 -13.27 -6.39
CA THR A 10 12.37 -12.94 -5.25
C THR A 10 13.56 -12.06 -5.63
N THR A 11 13.66 -11.66 -6.90
CA THR A 11 14.67 -10.71 -7.37
C THR A 11 14.25 -9.29 -6.98
N PRO A 12 15.12 -8.52 -6.29
CA PRO A 12 14.83 -7.13 -5.97
C PRO A 12 14.49 -6.32 -7.23
N PRO A 13 13.48 -5.44 -7.18
CA PRO A 13 13.23 -4.51 -8.27
C PRO A 13 14.42 -3.59 -8.53
N ASP A 14 14.53 -3.07 -9.75
CA ASP A 14 15.55 -2.07 -10.10
C ASP A 14 15.44 -0.86 -9.14
N GLY A 15 16.58 -0.46 -8.58
CA GLY A 15 16.66 0.64 -7.62
C GLY A 15 16.64 0.22 -6.15
N VAL A 16 16.21 -0.99 -5.82
CA VAL A 16 16.32 -1.53 -4.47
C VAL A 16 17.77 -1.89 -4.18
N THR A 17 18.33 -1.25 -3.17
CA THR A 17 19.78 -1.33 -2.86
C THR A 17 20.15 -2.29 -1.73
N ASN A 18 19.14 -2.94 -1.14
CA ASN A 18 19.33 -3.92 -0.09
C ASN A 18 18.49 -5.17 -0.35
N ASN A 19 18.49 -6.12 0.59
CA ASN A 19 17.74 -7.37 0.46
C ASN A 19 16.37 -7.32 1.14
N ARG A 20 15.77 -6.13 1.23
CA ARG A 20 14.49 -5.92 1.92
C ARG A 20 13.58 -5.04 1.08
N TRP A 21 12.39 -5.51 0.76
CA TRP A 21 11.38 -4.68 0.12
C TRP A 21 9.97 -5.20 0.36
N ILE A 22 9.02 -4.29 0.23
CA ILE A 22 7.58 -4.57 0.25
C ILE A 22 7.08 -4.41 -1.18
N GLU A 23 6.40 -5.44 -1.70
CA GLU A 23 5.72 -5.40 -2.98
C GLU A 23 4.23 -5.14 -2.78
N VAL A 24 3.71 -4.14 -3.47
CA VAL A 24 2.28 -3.85 -3.58
C VAL A 24 1.85 -4.13 -5.01
N ASN A 25 1.13 -5.23 -5.21
CA ASN A 25 0.59 -5.62 -6.52
C ASN A 25 -0.85 -5.14 -6.64
N LEU A 26 -1.06 -4.08 -7.43
CA LEU A 26 -2.37 -3.45 -7.59
C LEU A 26 -3.34 -4.30 -8.42
N GLU A 27 -2.84 -5.06 -9.40
CA GLU A 27 -3.68 -5.96 -10.19
C GLU A 27 -4.29 -7.07 -9.34
N GLN A 28 -3.47 -7.69 -8.48
CA GLN A 28 -3.88 -8.79 -7.62
C GLN A 28 -4.45 -8.34 -6.27
N GLN A 29 -4.27 -7.08 -5.90
CA GLN A 29 -4.64 -6.55 -4.59
C GLN A 29 -3.98 -7.34 -3.45
N THR A 30 -2.67 -7.53 -3.59
CA THR A 30 -1.83 -8.25 -2.64
C THR A 30 -0.63 -7.42 -2.22
N LEU A 31 -0.13 -7.72 -1.03
CA LEU A 31 1.14 -7.22 -0.52
C LEU A 31 2.01 -8.42 -0.14
N SER A 32 3.26 -8.38 -0.56
CA SER A 32 4.26 -9.38 -0.21
C SER A 32 5.52 -8.72 0.34
N VAL A 33 6.12 -9.33 1.33
CA VAL A 33 7.33 -8.84 1.99
C VAL A 33 8.47 -9.79 1.72
N TYR A 34 9.57 -9.24 1.23
CA TYR A 34 10.77 -9.99 0.86
C TYR A 34 11.94 -9.64 1.75
N GLN A 35 12.66 -10.65 2.15
CA GLN A 35 13.91 -10.51 2.91
C GLN A 35 14.88 -11.64 2.53
N ASP A 36 16.10 -11.26 2.15
CA ASP A 36 17.17 -12.20 1.79
C ASP A 36 16.74 -13.23 0.72
N GLY A 37 16.03 -12.78 -0.32
CA GLY A 37 15.57 -13.61 -1.43
C GLY A 37 14.39 -14.53 -1.11
N GLN A 38 13.71 -14.32 0.01
CA GLN A 38 12.56 -15.10 0.44
C GLN A 38 11.35 -14.24 0.73
N VAL A 39 10.15 -14.75 0.44
CA VAL A 39 8.90 -14.16 0.92
C VAL A 39 8.73 -14.51 2.39
N VAL A 40 8.69 -13.49 3.24
CA VAL A 40 8.52 -13.66 4.68
C VAL A 40 7.10 -13.36 5.15
N PHE A 41 6.30 -12.69 4.33
CA PHE A 41 4.90 -12.37 4.61
C PHE A 41 4.14 -12.08 3.30
N ALA A 42 2.87 -12.44 3.26
CA ALA A 42 1.97 -12.06 2.16
C ALA A 42 0.52 -11.97 2.65
N THR A 43 -0.22 -11.00 2.12
CA THR A 43 -1.63 -10.80 2.48
C THR A 43 -2.41 -10.09 1.38
N LEU A 44 -3.73 -10.06 1.52
CA LEU A 44 -4.62 -9.24 0.70
C LEU A 44 -4.66 -7.80 1.21
N ILE A 45 -4.83 -6.86 0.29
CA ILE A 45 -4.92 -5.42 0.58
C ILE A 45 -6.17 -4.81 -0.04
N ALA A 46 -6.41 -3.55 0.28
CA ALA A 46 -7.32 -2.69 -0.45
C ALA A 46 -6.59 -1.40 -0.79
N SER A 47 -6.32 -1.19 -2.08
CA SER A 47 -5.67 0.02 -2.58
C SER A 47 -6.68 1.08 -3.05
N GLY A 48 -6.20 2.17 -3.65
CA GLY A 48 -7.01 3.28 -4.12
C GLY A 48 -7.97 2.93 -5.25
N LEU A 49 -9.19 3.46 -5.16
CA LEU A 49 -10.21 3.40 -6.20
C LEU A 49 -9.76 4.14 -7.48
N PRO A 50 -10.35 3.80 -8.65
CA PRO A 50 -10.13 4.59 -9.87
C PRO A 50 -10.34 6.09 -9.65
N GLY A 51 -9.38 6.89 -10.13
CA GLY A 51 -9.37 8.35 -9.92
C GLY A 51 -8.69 8.81 -8.64
N VAL A 52 -8.53 7.93 -7.66
CA VAL A 52 -7.75 8.14 -6.43
C VAL A 52 -6.82 6.96 -6.17
N TRP A 53 -6.22 6.45 -7.24
CA TRP A 53 -5.34 5.29 -7.20
C TRP A 53 -4.15 5.42 -6.26
N THR A 54 -3.67 4.28 -5.79
CA THR A 54 -2.32 4.16 -5.26
C THR A 54 -1.34 4.30 -6.42
N ARG A 55 -0.34 5.17 -6.30
CA ARG A 55 0.57 5.51 -7.40
C ARG A 55 1.61 4.41 -7.60
N PRO A 56 1.76 3.87 -8.82
CA PRO A 56 2.85 2.96 -9.14
C PRO A 56 4.21 3.65 -9.04
N GLY A 57 5.22 2.92 -8.62
CA GLY A 57 6.59 3.39 -8.51
C GLY A 57 7.37 2.69 -7.41
N LEU A 58 8.60 3.13 -7.24
CA LEU A 58 9.49 2.68 -6.18
C LEU A 58 9.65 3.80 -5.15
N PHE A 59 9.27 3.53 -3.91
CA PHE A 59 9.25 4.47 -2.80
C PHE A 59 10.01 3.94 -1.60
N GLN A 60 10.20 4.80 -0.60
CA GLN A 60 10.75 4.41 0.70
C GLN A 60 9.82 4.90 1.81
N ILE A 61 9.67 4.12 2.87
CA ILE A 61 8.97 4.56 4.08
C ILE A 61 9.76 5.73 4.68
N TYR A 62 9.09 6.86 4.88
CA TYR A 62 9.74 8.07 5.40
C TYR A 62 9.19 8.54 6.75
N GLU A 63 8.01 8.04 7.16
CA GLU A 63 7.38 8.43 8.42
C GLU A 63 6.48 7.31 8.93
N ARG A 64 6.55 7.04 10.24
CA ARG A 64 5.83 5.94 10.89
C ARG A 64 5.13 6.40 12.14
N HIS A 65 3.88 5.94 12.35
CA HIS A 65 3.09 6.21 13.55
C HIS A 65 2.38 4.95 14.02
N GLU A 66 2.40 4.68 15.32
CA GLU A 66 1.56 3.61 15.89
C GLU A 66 0.07 3.89 15.70
N GLU A 67 -0.29 5.17 15.83
CA GLU A 67 -1.65 5.68 15.58
C GLU A 67 -1.56 7.08 14.98
N THR A 68 -2.47 7.40 14.06
CA THR A 68 -2.54 8.73 13.46
C THR A 68 -3.97 9.09 13.03
N LEU A 69 -4.26 10.39 12.99
CA LEU A 69 -5.49 10.92 12.41
C LEU A 69 -5.37 10.97 10.90
N MET A 70 -6.36 10.45 10.19
CA MET A 70 -6.50 10.62 8.74
C MET A 70 -7.81 11.32 8.42
N ARG A 71 -7.73 12.38 7.63
CA ARG A 71 -8.90 13.11 7.14
C ARG A 71 -8.64 13.65 5.74
N GLY A 72 -9.69 13.75 4.95
CA GLY A 72 -9.54 14.29 3.60
C GLY A 72 -10.87 14.50 2.91
N VAL A 73 -10.77 15.14 1.77
CA VAL A 73 -11.85 15.37 0.83
C VAL A 73 -11.24 15.52 -0.56
N PHE A 74 -11.82 14.87 -1.55
CA PHE A 74 -11.34 14.90 -2.95
C PHE A 74 -12.37 15.54 -3.88
N GLU A 75 -13.67 15.40 -3.56
CA GLU A 75 -14.75 15.99 -4.34
C GLU A 75 -15.05 17.43 -3.88
N ALA A 76 -15.33 18.31 -4.84
CA ALA A 76 -15.60 19.72 -4.57
C ALA A 76 -16.83 19.95 -3.68
N ASP A 77 -17.82 19.06 -3.75
CA ASP A 77 -19.03 19.07 -2.92
C ASP A 77 -18.82 18.44 -1.54
N ARG A 78 -17.60 17.92 -1.28
CA ARG A 78 -17.22 17.24 -0.03
C ARG A 78 -18.02 15.97 0.27
N SER A 79 -18.60 15.34 -0.74
CA SER A 79 -19.40 14.12 -0.57
C SER A 79 -18.57 12.91 -0.11
N ASP A 80 -17.27 12.95 -0.34
CA ASP A 80 -16.30 11.91 0.02
C ASP A 80 -15.45 12.28 1.25
N TYR A 81 -15.89 13.28 2.05
CA TYR A 81 -15.17 13.64 3.28
C TYR A 81 -15.08 12.46 4.24
N TYR A 82 -13.89 12.23 4.75
CA TYR A 82 -13.64 11.25 5.81
C TYR A 82 -12.83 11.83 6.96
N TYR A 83 -13.06 11.28 8.13
CA TYR A 83 -12.35 11.60 9.37
C TYR A 83 -12.17 10.31 10.17
N LEU A 84 -10.95 9.84 10.26
CA LEU A 84 -10.59 8.56 10.86
C LEU A 84 -9.58 8.79 11.98
N GLU A 85 -10.02 8.58 13.20
CA GLU A 85 -9.16 8.66 14.38
C GLU A 85 -8.41 7.35 14.60
N ASP A 86 -7.26 7.45 15.23
CA ASP A 86 -6.45 6.32 15.71
C ASP A 86 -6.20 5.26 14.62
N VAL A 87 -5.89 5.71 13.41
CA VAL A 87 -5.53 4.79 12.32
C VAL A 87 -4.22 4.08 12.68
N PRO A 88 -4.26 2.74 12.89
CA PRO A 88 -3.15 2.02 13.48
C PRO A 88 -2.06 1.67 12.46
N TRP A 89 -0.84 1.60 12.98
CA TRP A 89 0.33 1.05 12.29
C TRP A 89 0.57 1.68 10.93
N THR A 90 0.61 3.01 10.91
CA THR A 90 0.69 3.82 9.70
C THR A 90 2.14 4.06 9.30
N MET A 91 2.46 3.80 8.02
CA MET A 91 3.77 4.01 7.42
C MET A 91 3.60 4.73 6.08
N TYR A 92 3.94 6.02 6.06
CA TYR A 92 3.88 6.84 4.86
C TYR A 92 5.04 6.53 3.91
N PHE A 93 4.75 6.38 2.62
CA PHE A 93 5.75 6.09 1.59
C PHE A 93 5.66 7.02 0.36
N ASP A 94 4.53 7.66 0.11
CA ASP A 94 4.31 8.55 -1.04
C ASP A 94 3.30 9.64 -0.67
N GLU A 95 3.79 10.83 -0.32
CA GLU A 95 2.98 11.95 0.14
C GLU A 95 2.06 11.53 1.30
N SER A 96 0.72 11.59 1.11
CA SER A 96 -0.24 11.13 2.11
C SER A 96 -0.68 9.67 1.92
N ARG A 97 -0.03 8.92 1.02
CA ARG A 97 -0.25 7.50 0.85
C ARG A 97 0.58 6.71 1.84
N ALA A 98 -0.08 5.82 2.55
CA ALA A 98 0.53 5.01 3.60
C ALA A 98 0.09 3.56 3.52
N LEU A 99 0.90 2.68 4.08
CA LEU A 99 0.52 1.33 4.50
C LEU A 99 -0.05 1.47 5.90
N HIS A 100 -1.27 0.99 6.16
CA HIS A 100 -1.87 1.12 7.49
C HIS A 100 -2.97 0.09 7.74
N GLY A 101 -3.30 -0.14 9.02
CA GLY A 101 -4.47 -0.91 9.42
C GLY A 101 -5.76 -0.15 9.16
N ALA A 102 -6.77 -0.85 8.64
CA ALA A 102 -8.09 -0.30 8.37
C ALA A 102 -9.15 -1.03 9.21
N TYR A 103 -9.33 -0.61 10.45
CA TYR A 103 -10.29 -1.23 11.39
C TYR A 103 -11.74 -1.15 10.91
N TRP A 104 -12.05 -0.20 10.01
CA TRP A 104 -13.38 0.00 9.42
C TRP A 104 -13.68 -0.89 8.23
N ARG A 105 -12.73 -1.75 7.80
CA ARG A 105 -12.90 -2.65 6.66
C ARG A 105 -12.94 -4.10 7.13
N ALA A 106 -13.92 -4.85 6.61
CA ALA A 106 -14.08 -6.27 6.90
C ALA A 106 -13.52 -7.17 5.80
N ARG A 107 -13.26 -6.64 4.60
CA ARG A 107 -12.83 -7.40 3.41
C ARG A 107 -11.71 -6.70 2.70
N PHE A 108 -10.82 -7.52 2.13
CA PHE A 108 -9.68 -7.10 1.35
C PHE A 108 -9.62 -7.88 0.03
N GLY A 109 -8.73 -7.49 -0.88
CA GLY A 109 -8.60 -8.13 -2.19
C GLY A 109 -9.24 -7.33 -3.32
N PHE A 110 -9.71 -6.11 -3.06
CA PHE A 110 -10.26 -5.18 -4.05
C PHE A 110 -10.04 -3.72 -3.62
N GLU A 111 -10.07 -2.82 -4.58
CA GLU A 111 -9.85 -1.38 -4.37
C GLU A 111 -10.97 -0.76 -3.52
N GLN A 112 -10.60 0.07 -2.53
CA GLN A 112 -11.57 0.68 -1.61
C GLN A 112 -11.15 2.05 -1.06
N SER A 113 -9.87 2.45 -1.19
CA SER A 113 -9.31 3.62 -0.52
C SER A 113 -9.20 4.84 -1.44
N HIS A 114 -8.66 5.93 -0.92
CA HIS A 114 -8.29 7.14 -1.66
C HIS A 114 -6.79 7.22 -1.98
N GLY A 115 -6.11 6.07 -2.00
CA GLY A 115 -4.71 5.95 -2.39
C GLY A 115 -3.84 5.23 -1.38
N CYS A 116 -4.21 5.15 -0.11
CA CYS A 116 -3.53 4.33 0.88
C CYS A 116 -3.66 2.83 0.59
N VAL A 117 -2.71 2.07 1.07
CA VAL A 117 -2.74 0.60 1.05
C VAL A 117 -3.30 0.12 2.39
N ASN A 118 -4.55 -0.28 2.38
CA ASN A 118 -5.25 -0.77 3.57
C ASN A 118 -4.96 -2.24 3.82
N LEU A 119 -4.59 -2.58 5.05
CA LEU A 119 -4.40 -3.94 5.54
C LEU A 119 -5.37 -4.21 6.70
N SER A 120 -5.55 -5.48 7.06
CA SER A 120 -6.15 -5.81 8.36
C SER A 120 -5.27 -5.24 9.48
N VAL A 121 -5.88 -4.97 10.64
CA VAL A 121 -5.12 -4.43 11.79
C VAL A 121 -4.00 -5.39 12.21
N ALA A 122 -4.26 -6.70 12.22
CA ALA A 122 -3.25 -7.69 12.58
C ALA A 122 -2.08 -7.73 11.58
N ASP A 123 -2.36 -7.69 10.27
CA ASP A 123 -1.34 -7.70 9.23
C ASP A 123 -0.52 -6.42 9.23
N SER A 124 -1.16 -5.28 9.41
CA SER A 124 -0.47 -3.99 9.51
C SER A 124 0.44 -3.92 10.74
N HIS A 125 0.03 -4.53 11.84
CA HIS A 125 0.86 -4.63 13.05
C HIS A 125 2.12 -5.47 12.81
N TRP A 126 1.96 -6.63 12.16
CA TRP A 126 3.11 -7.45 11.78
C TRP A 126 4.07 -6.66 10.88
N LEU A 127 3.54 -6.01 9.85
CA LEU A 127 4.33 -5.24 8.90
C LEU A 127 5.05 -4.07 9.56
N PHE A 128 4.38 -3.34 10.43
CA PHE A 128 4.96 -2.24 11.21
C PHE A 128 6.14 -2.69 12.08
N ASN A 129 6.02 -3.87 12.70
CA ASN A 129 7.10 -4.43 13.51
C ASN A 129 8.28 -4.94 12.67
N TRP A 130 8.04 -5.39 11.45
CA TRP A 130 9.09 -5.81 10.52
C TRP A 130 9.80 -4.62 9.88
N ALA A 131 9.04 -3.63 9.42
CA ALA A 131 9.52 -2.52 8.64
C ALA A 131 10.28 -1.49 9.50
N VAL A 132 11.22 -0.80 8.87
CA VAL A 132 11.93 0.37 9.42
C VAL A 132 11.85 1.53 8.43
N ASP A 133 12.12 2.75 8.91
CA ASP A 133 12.24 3.91 8.02
C ASP A 133 13.32 3.65 6.97
N GLY A 134 13.02 3.98 5.73
CA GLY A 134 13.88 3.73 4.59
C GLY A 134 13.65 2.39 3.87
N ASP A 135 12.85 1.48 4.40
CA ASP A 135 12.49 0.25 3.70
C ASP A 135 11.75 0.57 2.39
N TRP A 136 12.07 -0.20 1.36
CA TRP A 136 11.54 -0.01 0.01
C TRP A 136 10.11 -0.50 -0.12
N VAL A 137 9.29 0.28 -0.81
CA VAL A 137 7.92 -0.07 -1.20
C VAL A 137 7.81 0.03 -2.71
N TRP A 138 7.66 -1.10 -3.38
CA TRP A 138 7.48 -1.18 -4.81
C TRP A 138 6.01 -1.41 -5.14
N VAL A 139 5.39 -0.42 -5.79
CA VAL A 139 3.99 -0.45 -6.22
C VAL A 139 3.94 -0.65 -7.72
N HIS A 140 3.23 -1.66 -8.21
CA HIS A 140 3.08 -1.92 -9.64
C HIS A 140 1.71 -2.46 -10.00
N ASP A 141 1.35 -2.29 -11.27
CA ASP A 141 0.14 -2.83 -11.88
C ASP A 141 0.47 -3.44 -13.25
N ASP A 142 0.61 -4.76 -13.30
CA ASP A 142 0.98 -5.48 -14.52
C ASP A 142 -0.13 -5.46 -15.58
N SER A 143 -1.38 -5.16 -15.20
CA SER A 143 -2.49 -4.96 -16.13
C SER A 143 -2.38 -3.67 -16.94
N GLY A 144 -1.59 -2.70 -16.48
CA GLY A 144 -1.47 -1.37 -17.08
C GLY A 144 -2.69 -0.47 -16.89
N ARG A 145 -3.66 -0.87 -16.07
CA ARG A 145 -4.88 -0.11 -15.82
C ARG A 145 -4.63 1.14 -14.96
N THR A 146 -3.68 1.07 -14.05
CA THR A 146 -3.31 2.18 -13.17
C THR A 146 -2.34 3.13 -13.88
N PRO A 147 -2.67 4.43 -14.03
CA PRO A 147 -1.79 5.38 -14.71
C PRO A 147 -0.44 5.52 -14.00
N GLU A 148 0.63 5.64 -14.77
CA GLU A 148 1.98 5.93 -14.25
C GLU A 148 2.35 7.41 -14.26
N ASP A 149 1.58 8.26 -14.96
CA ASP A 149 1.84 9.70 -15.04
C ASP A 149 1.58 10.38 -13.69
N PRO A 150 2.63 10.93 -13.03
CA PRO A 150 2.49 11.55 -11.72
C PRO A 150 1.53 12.75 -11.70
N SER A 151 1.32 13.42 -12.85
CA SER A 151 0.44 14.59 -12.94
C SER A 151 -1.04 14.26 -12.71
N LEU A 152 -1.41 12.98 -12.80
CA LEU A 152 -2.76 12.50 -12.57
C LEU A 152 -3.08 12.22 -11.09
N TYR A 153 -2.10 12.43 -10.20
CA TYR A 153 -2.21 12.09 -8.79
C TYR A 153 -2.25 13.33 -7.90
N SER A 154 -3.17 13.31 -6.93
CA SER A 154 -3.14 14.18 -5.75
C SER A 154 -2.21 13.60 -4.68
N ALA A 155 -2.15 14.25 -3.51
CA ALA A 155 -1.39 13.73 -2.37
C ALA A 155 -1.88 12.37 -1.85
N GLY A 156 -3.11 11.98 -2.18
CA GLY A 156 -3.72 10.72 -1.74
C GLY A 156 -4.27 10.80 -0.32
N GLY A 157 -4.78 9.68 0.17
CA GLY A 157 -5.35 9.56 1.51
C GLY A 157 -5.93 8.17 1.81
N ALA A 158 -6.56 8.06 2.95
CA ALA A 158 -7.15 6.82 3.50
C ALA A 158 -8.32 6.27 2.67
#